data_ba15b54aac661deca20c562860115110
#
_entry.id   ba15b54aac661deca20c562860115110
#
_cell.length_a   1.000
_cell.length_b   1.000
_cell.length_c   1.000
_cell.angle_alpha   90.00
_cell.angle_beta   90.00
_cell.angle_gamma   90.00
#
_symmetry.space_group_name_H-M   'P 1'
#
loop_
_entity.id
_entity.type
_entity.pdbx_description
1 polymer ?
#
loop_
_entity_poly.entity_id
_entity_poly.type
_entity_poly.pdbx_seq_one_letter_code
_entity_poly.pdbx_strand_id
1 'polypeptide(L)'
;LFLAAPLIGDYYHTERVVPLCRYAFLSIIIASLGTAQSAYLFKHLKAKQQAEAGGIAVVASSIVGVVMAFCGFAYWSLATQGLVYVGINTFFQWYFSPWRPTIRGITFAPVRRMFRFSCKILATTIMTSVNNNVLNILLGHYFSPRDTGNYNQAYQWNFKCFSLVQSMVSQVAQPVLVSLNDERGRQLDVFRKMMRFTAFITFPLLFGFGLVAKEFIVTAIGEKWLASAQLIQILCISGATMPLSTLFSNRSEE
;
A
#
# COMPACT_ATOMS: atom_id res chain seq x y z
N LEU A 1 17.72 10.64 -2.91
CA LEU A 1 17.40 9.60 -1.93
C LEU A 1 18.66 8.83 -1.50
N PHE A 2 19.49 8.33 -2.40
CA PHE A 2 20.69 7.59 -2.06
C PHE A 2 21.67 8.40 -1.19
N LEU A 3 21.85 9.69 -1.49
CA LEU A 3 22.65 10.63 -0.70
C LEU A 3 21.98 11.05 0.60
N ALA A 4 20.67 10.88 0.73
CA ALA A 4 19.92 11.18 1.95
C ALA A 4 19.87 10.01 2.95
N ALA A 5 20.40 8.83 2.58
CA ALA A 5 20.41 7.66 3.45
C ALA A 5 21.11 7.89 4.81
N PRO A 6 22.23 8.63 4.92
CA PRO A 6 22.86 8.93 6.21
C PRO A 6 21.94 9.74 7.14
N LEU A 7 21.19 10.72 6.60
CA LEU A 7 20.23 11.51 7.40
C LEU A 7 19.15 10.64 8.05
N ILE A 8 18.75 9.55 7.37
CA ILE A 8 17.80 8.58 7.93
C ILE A 8 18.46 7.79 9.05
N GLY A 9 19.75 7.39 8.89
CA GLY A 9 20.51 6.71 9.92
C GLY A 9 20.67 7.54 11.18
N ASP A 10 21.00 8.81 11.02
CA ASP A 10 21.13 9.78 12.13
C ASP A 10 19.79 10.00 12.85
N TYR A 11 18.69 10.12 12.10
CA TYR A 11 17.34 10.29 12.67
C TYR A 11 16.91 9.11 13.54
N TYR A 12 17.19 7.87 13.11
CA TYR A 12 16.85 6.66 13.85
C TYR A 12 17.96 6.18 14.81
N HIS A 13 19.02 6.92 14.96
CA HIS A 13 20.18 6.57 15.81
C HIS A 13 20.72 5.14 15.55
N THR A 14 20.68 4.69 14.31
CA THR A 14 21.06 3.32 13.92
C THR A 14 21.82 3.30 12.60
N GLU A 15 23.13 3.15 12.66
CA GLU A 15 23.99 3.10 11.45
C GLU A 15 23.64 1.94 10.51
N ARG A 16 23.11 0.83 11.05
CA ARG A 16 22.73 -0.35 10.26
C ARG A 16 21.60 -0.10 9.24
N VAL A 17 20.85 0.98 9.42
CA VAL A 17 19.76 1.37 8.51
C VAL A 17 20.31 1.96 7.20
N VAL A 18 21.45 2.61 7.21
CA VAL A 18 22.03 3.29 6.04
C VAL A 18 22.26 2.34 4.86
N PRO A 19 23.01 1.21 5.01
CA PRO A 19 23.19 0.28 3.90
C PRO A 19 21.87 -0.35 3.43
N LEU A 20 20.95 -0.61 4.35
CA LEU A 20 19.62 -1.15 4.04
C LEU A 20 18.80 -0.17 3.19
N CYS A 21 18.79 1.11 3.55
CA CYS A 21 18.13 2.15 2.77
C CYS A 21 18.72 2.30 1.37
N ARG A 22 20.05 2.31 1.25
CA ARG A 22 20.72 2.37 -0.05
C ARG A 22 20.36 1.19 -0.93
N TYR A 23 20.32 0.00 -0.37
CA TYR A 23 19.90 -1.22 -1.06
C TYR A 23 18.42 -1.14 -1.49
N ALA A 24 17.54 -0.69 -0.60
CA ALA A 24 16.12 -0.52 -0.91
C ALA A 24 15.88 0.54 -2.00
N PHE A 25 16.68 1.60 -2.07
CA PHE A 25 16.55 2.62 -3.10
C PHE A 25 16.88 2.12 -4.51
N LEU A 26 17.63 1.03 -4.65
CA LEU A 26 17.83 0.36 -5.95
C LEU A 26 16.49 -0.10 -6.55
N SER A 27 15.53 -0.49 -5.71
CA SER A 27 14.20 -0.90 -6.18
C SER A 27 13.46 0.23 -6.91
N ILE A 28 13.68 1.50 -6.53
CA ILE A 28 13.08 2.66 -7.17
C ILE A 28 13.60 2.81 -8.61
N ILE A 29 14.89 2.58 -8.83
CA ILE A 29 15.50 2.63 -10.17
C ILE A 29 14.88 1.54 -11.05
N ILE A 30 14.79 0.32 -10.54
CA ILE A 30 14.22 -0.82 -11.28
C ILE A 30 12.73 -0.56 -11.55
N ALA A 31 11.97 -0.07 -10.56
CA ALA A 31 10.55 0.25 -10.72
C ALA A 31 10.33 1.34 -11.78
N SER A 32 11.20 2.34 -11.84
CA SER A 32 11.09 3.44 -12.82
C SER A 32 11.18 2.94 -14.26
N LEU A 33 11.97 1.89 -14.51
CA LEU A 33 12.09 1.25 -15.82
C LEU A 33 10.79 0.54 -16.24
N GLY A 34 9.96 0.09 -15.29
CA GLY A 34 8.67 -0.57 -15.55
C GLY A 34 7.48 0.36 -15.65
N THR A 35 7.62 1.64 -15.26
CA THR A 35 6.48 2.55 -15.13
C THR A 35 5.73 2.76 -16.45
N ALA A 36 6.44 2.91 -17.56
CA ALA A 36 5.84 3.13 -18.87
C ALA A 36 5.10 1.87 -19.38
N GLN A 37 5.66 0.68 -19.15
CA GLN A 37 5.04 -0.61 -19.51
C GLN A 37 3.79 -0.87 -18.69
N SER A 38 3.84 -0.61 -17.39
CA SER A 38 2.69 -0.70 -16.50
C SER A 38 1.55 0.24 -16.96
N ALA A 39 1.88 1.49 -17.27
CA ALA A 39 0.93 2.46 -17.78
C ALA A 39 0.32 2.03 -19.12
N TYR A 40 1.12 1.45 -20.01
CA TYR A 40 0.64 0.91 -21.29
C TYR A 40 -0.34 -0.24 -21.08
N LEU A 41 -0.01 -1.22 -20.23
CA LEU A 41 -0.88 -2.36 -19.92
C LEU A 41 -2.19 -1.90 -19.29
N PHE A 42 -2.13 -0.93 -18.38
CA PHE A 42 -3.31 -0.33 -17.74
C PHE A 42 -4.21 0.38 -18.76
N LYS A 43 -3.63 1.22 -19.62
CA LYS A 43 -4.37 1.95 -20.67
C LYS A 43 -5.11 1.03 -21.62
N HIS A 44 -4.52 -0.13 -21.94
CA HIS A 44 -5.11 -1.12 -22.85
C HIS A 44 -5.93 -2.19 -22.14
N LEU A 45 -6.29 -1.99 -20.86
CA LEU A 45 -7.09 -2.89 -20.03
C LEU A 45 -6.57 -4.34 -20.02
N LYS A 46 -5.26 -4.50 -20.09
CA LYS A 46 -4.58 -5.79 -20.03
C LYS A 46 -4.40 -6.27 -18.58
N ALA A 47 -5.50 -6.30 -17.82
CA ALA A 47 -5.49 -6.66 -16.40
C ALA A 47 -4.98 -8.08 -16.14
N LYS A 48 -5.25 -9.02 -17.04
CA LYS A 48 -4.75 -10.40 -16.94
C LYS A 48 -3.22 -10.44 -16.92
N GLN A 49 -2.56 -9.75 -17.86
CA GLN A 49 -1.10 -9.73 -17.93
C GLN A 49 -0.47 -9.02 -16.72
N GLN A 50 -1.12 -7.96 -16.19
CA GLN A 50 -0.67 -7.32 -14.96
C GLN A 50 -0.79 -8.26 -13.75
N ALA A 51 -1.90 -9.00 -13.65
CA ALA A 51 -2.11 -9.98 -12.57
C ALA A 51 -1.10 -11.15 -12.66
N GLU A 52 -0.83 -11.65 -13.85
CA GLU A 52 0.17 -12.69 -14.08
C GLU A 52 1.59 -12.21 -13.71
N ALA A 53 1.99 -11.01 -14.15
CA ALA A 53 3.29 -10.43 -13.79
C ALA A 53 3.43 -10.27 -12.28
N GLY A 54 2.43 -9.70 -11.62
CA GLY A 54 2.42 -9.52 -10.17
C GLY A 54 2.39 -10.85 -9.42
N GLY A 55 1.58 -11.82 -9.86
CA GLY A 55 1.47 -13.14 -9.24
C GLY A 55 2.78 -13.92 -9.29
N ILE A 56 3.43 -13.97 -10.45
CA ILE A 56 4.74 -14.63 -10.62
C ILE A 56 5.80 -13.92 -9.74
N ALA A 57 5.78 -12.58 -9.72
CA ALA A 57 6.71 -11.80 -8.90
C ALA A 57 6.54 -12.06 -7.41
N VAL A 58 5.30 -12.18 -6.91
CA VAL A 58 5.01 -12.51 -5.50
C VAL A 58 5.54 -13.90 -5.16
N VAL A 59 5.21 -14.92 -5.95
CA VAL A 59 5.64 -16.29 -5.68
C VAL A 59 7.16 -16.41 -5.68
N ALA A 60 7.82 -15.92 -6.73
CA ALA A 60 9.27 -16.00 -6.85
C ALA A 60 10.00 -15.21 -5.73
N SER A 61 9.55 -13.98 -5.43
CA SER A 61 10.15 -13.18 -4.37
C SER A 61 9.94 -13.80 -2.99
N SER A 62 8.78 -14.43 -2.75
CA SER A 62 8.50 -15.11 -1.49
C SER A 62 9.43 -16.33 -1.28
N ILE A 63 9.66 -17.11 -2.34
CA ILE A 63 10.62 -18.23 -2.29
C ILE A 63 12.01 -17.72 -1.93
N VAL A 64 12.49 -16.68 -2.62
CA VAL A 64 13.81 -16.08 -2.34
C VAL A 64 13.88 -15.56 -0.91
N GLY A 65 12.85 -14.85 -0.44
CA GLY A 65 12.79 -14.32 0.93
C GLY A 65 12.87 -15.42 1.98
N VAL A 66 12.10 -16.51 1.79
CA VAL A 66 12.08 -17.65 2.69
C VAL A 66 13.44 -18.36 2.70
N VAL A 67 14.02 -18.67 1.55
CA VAL A 67 15.34 -19.29 1.44
C VAL A 67 16.41 -18.45 2.14
N MET A 68 16.44 -17.15 1.91
CA MET A 68 17.41 -16.25 2.58
C MET A 68 17.18 -16.18 4.09
N ALA A 69 15.93 -16.23 4.55
CA ALA A 69 15.62 -16.26 5.98
C ALA A 69 16.16 -17.54 6.63
N PHE A 70 16.02 -18.71 6.00
CA PHE A 70 16.63 -19.97 6.46
C PHE A 70 18.15 -19.93 6.45
N CYS A 71 18.76 -19.20 5.50
CA CYS A 71 20.20 -19.00 5.47
C CYS A 71 20.72 -18.00 6.55
N GLY A 72 19.83 -17.46 7.40
CA GLY A 72 20.23 -16.59 8.51
C GLY A 72 20.45 -15.10 8.16
N PHE A 73 20.04 -14.66 6.95
CA PHE A 73 20.21 -13.27 6.52
C PHE A 73 19.22 -12.28 7.18
N ALA A 74 18.41 -12.72 8.14
CA ALA A 74 17.51 -11.89 8.97
C ALA A 74 16.80 -10.77 8.15
N TYR A 75 17.03 -9.50 8.51
CA TYR A 75 16.37 -8.35 7.86
C TYR A 75 16.76 -8.13 6.39
N TRP A 76 17.90 -8.63 5.95
CA TRP A 76 18.32 -8.58 4.54
C TRP A 76 17.41 -9.44 3.64
N SER A 77 16.83 -10.51 4.18
CA SER A 77 15.88 -11.34 3.43
C SER A 77 14.65 -10.54 2.97
N LEU A 78 14.13 -9.65 3.82
CA LEU A 78 12.99 -8.79 3.50
C LEU A 78 13.35 -7.74 2.45
N ALA A 79 14.52 -7.12 2.57
CA ALA A 79 14.99 -6.14 1.60
C ALA A 79 15.21 -6.76 0.22
N THR A 80 15.82 -7.95 0.17
CA THR A 80 16.05 -8.69 -1.06
C THR A 80 14.73 -9.19 -1.67
N GLN A 81 13.79 -9.68 -0.85
CA GLN A 81 12.47 -10.06 -1.30
C GLN A 81 11.78 -8.89 -2.03
N GLY A 82 11.82 -7.68 -1.46
CA GLY A 82 11.26 -6.49 -2.09
C GLY A 82 11.93 -6.15 -3.42
N LEU A 83 13.26 -6.22 -3.48
CA LEU A 83 14.02 -5.94 -4.70
C LEU A 83 13.73 -6.96 -5.80
N VAL A 84 13.70 -8.25 -5.46
CA VAL A 84 13.40 -9.36 -6.38
C VAL A 84 11.97 -9.22 -6.91
N TYR A 85 11.00 -8.90 -6.04
CA TYR A 85 9.62 -8.63 -6.45
C TYR A 85 9.56 -7.55 -7.53
N VAL A 86 10.16 -6.40 -7.28
CA VAL A 86 10.17 -5.28 -8.23
C VAL A 86 10.90 -5.67 -9.52
N GLY A 87 12.01 -6.38 -9.43
CA GLY A 87 12.79 -6.82 -10.58
C GLY A 87 12.01 -7.76 -11.49
N ILE A 88 11.41 -8.80 -10.91
CA ILE A 88 10.63 -9.79 -11.67
C ILE A 88 9.36 -9.16 -12.24
N ASN A 89 8.65 -8.34 -11.45
CA ASN A 89 7.46 -7.65 -11.92
C ASN A 89 7.78 -6.72 -13.10
N THR A 90 8.85 -5.94 -13.01
CA THR A 90 9.32 -5.09 -14.10
C THR A 90 9.69 -5.91 -15.34
N PHE A 91 10.42 -7.03 -15.17
CA PHE A 91 10.77 -7.92 -16.27
C PHE A 91 9.54 -8.45 -17.01
N PHE A 92 8.54 -8.96 -16.28
CA PHE A 92 7.32 -9.47 -16.90
C PHE A 92 6.46 -8.37 -17.52
N GLN A 93 6.42 -7.18 -16.95
CA GLN A 93 5.77 -6.02 -17.59
C GLN A 93 6.41 -5.68 -18.92
N TRP A 94 7.74 -5.75 -19.03
CA TRP A 94 8.44 -5.60 -20.29
C TRP A 94 8.16 -6.76 -21.26
N TYR A 95 8.04 -7.97 -20.77
CA TYR A 95 7.75 -9.15 -21.59
C TYR A 95 6.34 -9.08 -22.20
N PHE A 96 5.34 -8.73 -21.40
CA PHE A 96 3.94 -8.66 -21.84
C PHE A 96 3.59 -7.37 -22.60
N SER A 97 4.36 -6.32 -22.45
CA SER A 97 4.14 -5.07 -23.18
C SER A 97 4.77 -5.15 -24.58
N PRO A 98 4.01 -4.99 -25.66
CA PRO A 98 4.57 -4.87 -27.00
C PRO A 98 5.23 -3.52 -27.26
N TRP A 99 4.92 -2.52 -26.42
CA TRP A 99 5.47 -1.17 -26.55
C TRP A 99 6.94 -1.14 -26.14
N ARG A 100 7.76 -0.51 -26.97
CA ARG A 100 9.19 -0.28 -26.69
C ARG A 100 9.50 1.19 -26.80
N PRO A 101 10.23 1.78 -25.83
CA PRO A 101 10.65 3.18 -25.92
C PRO A 101 11.62 3.35 -27.10
N THR A 102 11.33 4.32 -27.95
CA THR A 102 12.21 4.70 -29.06
C THR A 102 12.88 6.01 -28.71
N ILE A 103 14.20 6.04 -28.74
CA ILE A 103 15.00 7.22 -28.42
C ILE A 103 14.84 8.31 -29.51
N ARG A 104 14.56 7.89 -30.74
CA ARG A 104 14.30 8.81 -31.86
C ARG A 104 12.91 9.43 -31.69
N GLY A 105 12.87 10.74 -31.47
CA GLY A 105 11.59 11.49 -31.34
C GLY A 105 11.21 11.82 -29.91
N ILE A 106 12.12 11.78 -28.95
CA ILE A 106 11.87 12.26 -27.59
C ILE A 106 11.60 13.79 -27.65
N THR A 107 10.36 14.17 -27.37
CA THR A 107 9.96 15.57 -27.23
C THR A 107 9.61 15.87 -25.78
N PHE A 108 10.08 17.00 -25.26
CA PHE A 108 9.76 17.44 -23.90
C PHE A 108 8.40 18.16 -23.81
N ALA A 109 7.72 18.37 -24.94
CA ALA A 109 6.43 19.07 -24.98
C ALA A 109 5.34 18.38 -24.11
N PRO A 110 5.14 17.05 -24.14
CA PRO A 110 4.18 16.39 -23.28
C PRO A 110 4.53 16.54 -21.79
N VAL A 111 5.82 16.46 -21.44
CA VAL A 111 6.30 16.61 -20.05
C VAL A 111 5.92 18.00 -19.53
N ARG A 112 6.21 19.06 -20.29
CA ARG A 112 5.89 20.45 -19.91
C ARG A 112 4.39 20.67 -19.74
N ARG A 113 3.58 20.07 -20.60
CA ARG A 113 2.11 20.18 -20.55
C ARG A 113 1.54 19.49 -19.29
N MET A 114 2.08 18.33 -18.91
CA MET A 114 1.59 17.54 -17.79
C MET A 114 2.27 17.91 -16.46
N PHE A 115 3.37 18.66 -16.49
CA PHE A 115 4.21 18.93 -15.31
C PHE A 115 3.41 19.55 -14.15
N ARG A 116 2.62 20.60 -14.43
CA ARG A 116 1.81 21.28 -13.40
C ARG A 116 0.80 20.34 -12.73
N PHE A 117 0.17 19.47 -13.50
CA PHE A 117 -0.76 18.47 -13.00
C PHE A 117 -0.04 17.39 -12.19
N SER A 118 1.03 16.84 -12.73
CA SER A 118 1.85 15.81 -12.07
C SER A 118 2.46 16.29 -10.76
N CYS A 119 2.92 17.54 -10.68
CA CYS A 119 3.45 18.11 -9.44
C CYS A 119 2.37 18.23 -8.35
N LYS A 120 1.12 18.57 -8.71
CA LYS A 120 0.03 18.60 -7.74
C LYS A 120 -0.25 17.20 -7.19
N ILE A 121 -0.35 16.19 -8.06
CA ILE A 121 -0.54 14.80 -7.65
C ILE A 121 0.63 14.35 -6.77
N LEU A 122 1.87 14.65 -7.16
CA LEU A 122 3.05 14.30 -6.39
C LEU A 122 2.99 14.90 -4.98
N ALA A 123 2.67 16.19 -4.86
CA ALA A 123 2.53 16.85 -3.57
C ALA A 123 1.45 16.20 -2.70
N THR A 124 0.27 15.93 -3.26
CA THR A 124 -0.80 15.23 -2.55
C THR A 124 -0.38 13.83 -2.12
N THR A 125 0.29 13.07 -2.98
CA THR A 125 0.77 11.72 -2.67
C THR A 125 1.82 11.75 -1.55
N ILE A 126 2.75 12.71 -1.57
CA ILE A 126 3.73 12.89 -0.49
C ILE A 126 3.03 13.21 0.83
N MET A 127 2.09 14.16 0.84
CA MET A 127 1.34 14.51 2.05
C MET A 127 0.57 13.32 2.60
N THR A 128 -0.11 12.57 1.75
CA THR A 128 -0.84 11.36 2.14
C THR A 128 0.11 10.29 2.69
N SER A 129 1.26 10.08 2.05
CA SER A 129 2.26 9.11 2.51
C SER A 129 2.86 9.51 3.86
N VAL A 130 3.16 10.78 4.07
CA VAL A 130 3.64 11.29 5.37
C VAL A 130 2.54 11.10 6.43
N ASN A 131 1.30 11.50 6.15
CA ASN A 131 0.19 11.36 7.07
C ASN A 131 -0.04 9.90 7.47
N ASN A 132 -0.01 8.96 6.54
CA ASN A 132 -0.21 7.53 6.79
C ASN A 132 0.94 6.89 7.58
N ASN A 133 2.14 7.45 7.50
CA ASN A 133 3.33 6.89 8.14
C ASN A 133 3.85 7.72 9.32
N VAL A 134 3.21 8.85 9.65
CA VAL A 134 3.68 9.76 10.71
C VAL A 134 3.87 9.05 12.05
N LEU A 135 2.94 8.17 12.43
CA LEU A 135 3.07 7.40 13.66
C LEU A 135 4.24 6.41 13.62
N ASN A 136 4.47 5.73 12.50
CA ASN A 136 5.62 4.85 12.34
C ASN A 136 6.95 5.61 12.41
N ILE A 137 6.99 6.83 11.85
CA ILE A 137 8.17 7.70 11.89
C ILE A 137 8.44 8.16 13.32
N LEU A 138 7.42 8.62 14.04
CA LEU A 138 7.53 9.06 15.43
C LEU A 138 7.88 7.91 16.38
N LEU A 139 7.19 6.77 16.24
CA LEU A 139 7.48 5.58 17.05
C LEU A 139 8.90 5.07 16.83
N GLY A 140 9.38 5.10 15.58
CA GLY A 140 10.75 4.67 15.26
C GLY A 140 11.85 5.58 15.84
N HIS A 141 11.52 6.87 16.12
CA HIS A 141 12.46 7.82 16.72
C HIS A 141 12.43 7.79 18.26
N TYR A 142 11.23 7.76 18.86
CA TYR A 142 11.06 7.94 20.31
C TYR A 142 10.93 6.62 21.09
N PHE A 143 10.61 5.52 20.43
CA PHE A 143 10.35 4.22 21.04
C PHE A 143 11.30 3.14 20.53
N SER A 144 11.24 1.97 21.15
CA SER A 144 12.11 0.85 20.75
C SER A 144 11.70 0.28 19.39
N PRO A 145 12.64 -0.32 18.63
CA PRO A 145 12.32 -1.06 17.40
C PRO A 145 11.27 -2.17 17.61
N ARG A 146 11.20 -2.73 18.82
CA ARG A 146 10.22 -3.74 19.21
C ARG A 146 8.80 -3.15 19.27
N ASP A 147 8.65 -1.98 19.85
CA ASP A 147 7.34 -1.32 20.00
C ASP A 147 6.83 -0.83 18.64
N THR A 148 7.72 -0.25 17.85
CA THR A 148 7.43 0.13 16.45
C THR A 148 7.02 -1.08 15.63
N GLY A 149 7.71 -2.22 15.80
CA GLY A 149 7.35 -3.49 15.16
C GLY A 149 5.98 -3.99 15.56
N ASN A 150 5.65 -3.96 16.86
CA ASN A 150 4.34 -4.38 17.37
C ASN A 150 3.21 -3.51 16.82
N TYR A 151 3.41 -2.18 16.79
CA TYR A 151 2.44 -1.25 16.22
C TYR A 151 2.26 -1.50 14.72
N ASN A 152 3.34 -1.67 13.96
CA ASN A 152 3.26 -1.92 12.53
C ASN A 152 2.52 -3.23 12.21
N GLN A 153 2.76 -4.30 12.96
CA GLN A 153 2.01 -5.55 12.81
C GLN A 153 0.53 -5.36 13.10
N ALA A 154 0.19 -4.68 14.18
CA ALA A 154 -1.19 -4.39 14.53
C ALA A 154 -1.89 -3.57 13.45
N TYR A 155 -1.23 -2.51 12.96
CA TYR A 155 -1.74 -1.67 11.89
C TYR A 155 -1.95 -2.45 10.58
N GLN A 156 -0.99 -3.30 10.18
CA GLN A 156 -1.08 -4.10 8.96
C GLN A 156 -2.26 -5.08 8.99
N TRP A 157 -2.51 -5.75 10.11
CA TRP A 157 -3.64 -6.65 10.23
C TRP A 157 -4.97 -5.92 10.24
N ASN A 158 -5.07 -4.84 11.00
CA ASN A 158 -6.25 -3.99 10.99
C ASN A 158 -6.53 -3.43 9.59
N PHE A 159 -5.49 -2.93 8.90
CA PHE A 159 -5.59 -2.44 7.52
C PHE A 159 -6.10 -3.51 6.56
N LYS A 160 -5.60 -4.74 6.62
CA LYS A 160 -6.07 -5.84 5.78
C LYS A 160 -7.56 -6.11 5.98
N CYS A 161 -8.04 -6.09 7.23
CA CYS A 161 -9.44 -6.32 7.52
C CYS A 161 -10.37 -5.23 6.94
N PHE A 162 -10.07 -3.95 7.17
CA PHE A 162 -10.97 -2.90 6.67
C PHE A 162 -10.78 -2.60 5.19
N SER A 163 -9.58 -2.81 4.63
CA SER A 163 -9.30 -2.55 3.21
C SER A 163 -10.10 -3.45 2.27
N LEU A 164 -10.45 -4.67 2.70
CA LEU A 164 -11.34 -5.55 1.95
C LEU A 164 -12.72 -4.90 1.75
N VAL A 165 -13.31 -4.42 2.84
CA VAL A 165 -14.61 -3.74 2.78
C VAL A 165 -14.50 -2.43 2.00
N GLN A 166 -13.45 -1.64 2.27
CA GLN A 166 -13.20 -0.37 1.61
C GLN A 166 -13.05 -0.53 0.09
N SER A 167 -12.33 -1.55 -0.38
CA SER A 167 -12.14 -1.80 -1.81
C SER A 167 -13.45 -2.21 -2.50
N MET A 168 -14.26 -3.06 -1.86
CA MET A 168 -15.56 -3.45 -2.37
C MET A 168 -16.51 -2.25 -2.50
N VAL A 169 -16.54 -1.42 -1.46
CA VAL A 169 -17.35 -0.21 -1.42
C VAL A 169 -16.91 0.78 -2.49
N SER A 170 -15.62 1.07 -2.62
CA SER A 170 -15.11 2.03 -3.61
C SER A 170 -15.38 1.61 -5.04
N GLN A 171 -15.29 0.31 -5.35
CA GLN A 171 -15.59 -0.20 -6.70
C GLN A 171 -17.04 -0.03 -7.13
N VAL A 172 -17.96 0.00 -6.19
CA VAL A 172 -19.40 0.13 -6.46
C VAL A 172 -19.91 1.55 -6.24
N ALA A 173 -19.41 2.22 -5.20
CA ALA A 173 -19.92 3.53 -4.79
C ALA A 173 -19.70 4.59 -5.85
N GLN A 174 -18.50 4.74 -6.34
CA GLN A 174 -18.15 5.79 -7.29
C GLN A 174 -18.94 5.70 -8.60
N PRO A 175 -18.97 4.56 -9.34
CA PRO A 175 -19.76 4.45 -10.57
C PRO A 175 -21.24 4.69 -10.36
N VAL A 176 -21.80 4.20 -9.24
CA VAL A 176 -23.25 4.33 -8.95
C VAL A 176 -23.61 5.78 -8.59
N LEU A 177 -22.79 6.45 -7.77
CA LEU A 177 -23.07 7.84 -7.40
C LEU A 177 -22.94 8.78 -8.63
N VAL A 178 -21.93 8.57 -9.46
CA VAL A 178 -21.74 9.33 -10.72
C VAL A 178 -22.92 9.13 -11.67
N SER A 179 -23.43 7.90 -11.82
CA SER A 179 -24.58 7.63 -12.71
C SER A 179 -25.90 8.28 -12.25
N LEU A 180 -25.98 8.73 -11.00
CA LEU A 180 -27.16 9.37 -10.40
C LEU A 180 -26.96 10.87 -10.15
N ASN A 181 -25.95 11.48 -10.74
CA ASN A 181 -25.61 12.89 -10.49
C ASN A 181 -26.76 13.86 -10.83
N ASP A 182 -27.55 13.56 -11.85
CA ASP A 182 -28.70 14.35 -12.26
C ASP A 182 -29.93 14.17 -11.36
N GLU A 183 -29.97 13.11 -10.53
CA GLU A 183 -31.12 12.76 -9.67
C GLU A 183 -30.73 12.85 -8.17
N ARG A 184 -30.52 14.06 -7.66
CA ARG A 184 -30.00 14.28 -6.27
C ARG A 184 -30.79 13.55 -5.17
N GLY A 185 -32.10 13.45 -5.28
CA GLY A 185 -32.91 12.73 -4.28
C GLY A 185 -32.59 11.24 -4.23
N ARG A 186 -32.55 10.61 -5.40
CA ARG A 186 -32.20 9.19 -5.56
C ARG A 186 -30.77 8.89 -5.18
N GLN A 187 -29.84 9.78 -5.52
CA GLN A 187 -28.44 9.69 -5.12
C GLN A 187 -28.28 9.67 -3.59
N LEU A 188 -29.01 10.52 -2.86
CA LEU A 188 -29.01 10.53 -1.39
C LEU A 188 -29.56 9.24 -0.78
N ASP A 189 -30.62 8.68 -1.33
CA ASP A 189 -31.20 7.44 -0.83
C ASP A 189 -30.27 6.25 -1.08
N VAL A 190 -29.63 6.20 -2.24
CA VAL A 190 -28.61 5.19 -2.56
C VAL A 190 -27.41 5.34 -1.62
N PHE A 191 -26.91 6.56 -1.41
CA PHE A 191 -25.81 6.82 -0.48
C PHE A 191 -26.14 6.36 0.94
N ARG A 192 -27.33 6.66 1.46
CA ARG A 192 -27.77 6.19 2.78
C ARG A 192 -27.84 4.67 2.88
N LYS A 193 -28.32 3.99 1.82
CA LYS A 193 -28.32 2.52 1.76
C LYS A 193 -26.92 1.95 1.78
N MET A 194 -26.01 2.52 1.00
CA MET A 194 -24.60 2.11 0.98
C MET A 194 -23.93 2.32 2.34
N MET A 195 -24.18 3.45 3.00
CA MET A 195 -23.68 3.73 4.34
C MET A 195 -24.13 2.67 5.36
N ARG A 196 -25.44 2.35 5.37
CA ARG A 196 -26.00 1.33 6.28
C ARG A 196 -25.40 -0.05 6.00
N PHE A 197 -25.31 -0.43 4.74
CA PHE A 197 -24.74 -1.71 4.33
C PHE A 197 -23.25 -1.82 4.70
N THR A 198 -22.47 -0.77 4.43
CA THR A 198 -21.06 -0.71 4.80
C THR A 198 -20.89 -0.81 6.32
N ALA A 199 -21.65 -0.06 7.10
CA ALA A 199 -21.63 -0.12 8.56
C ALA A 199 -21.99 -1.52 9.08
N PHE A 200 -23.04 -2.12 8.51
CA PHE A 200 -23.52 -3.45 8.89
C PHE A 200 -22.46 -4.54 8.68
N ILE A 201 -21.62 -4.43 7.67
CA ILE A 201 -20.54 -5.40 7.43
C ILE A 201 -19.29 -5.02 8.25
N THR A 202 -18.92 -3.74 8.26
CA THR A 202 -17.63 -3.30 8.84
C THR A 202 -17.59 -3.45 10.35
N PHE A 203 -18.67 -3.05 11.04
CA PHE A 203 -18.70 -3.10 12.51
C PHE A 203 -18.59 -4.52 13.05
N PRO A 204 -19.42 -5.50 12.64
CA PRO A 204 -19.26 -6.87 13.14
C PRO A 204 -17.91 -7.49 12.75
N LEU A 205 -17.41 -7.20 11.55
CA LEU A 205 -16.12 -7.72 11.08
C LEU A 205 -14.97 -7.23 11.96
N LEU A 206 -14.88 -5.92 12.19
CA LEU A 206 -13.74 -5.35 12.92
C LEU A 206 -13.86 -5.51 14.43
N PHE A 207 -15.06 -5.37 15.00
CA PHE A 207 -15.23 -5.66 16.43
C PHE A 207 -15.08 -7.16 16.72
N GLY A 208 -15.58 -8.04 15.83
CA GLY A 208 -15.35 -9.47 15.91
C GLY A 208 -13.87 -9.83 15.82
N PHE A 209 -13.15 -9.21 14.88
CA PHE A 209 -11.69 -9.38 14.79
C PHE A 209 -10.96 -8.87 16.02
N GLY A 210 -11.37 -7.73 16.59
CA GLY A 210 -10.81 -7.21 17.84
C GLY A 210 -11.01 -8.15 19.03
N LEU A 211 -12.16 -8.82 19.12
CA LEU A 211 -12.43 -9.80 20.18
C LEU A 211 -11.52 -11.03 20.10
N VAL A 212 -11.26 -11.55 18.89
CA VAL A 212 -10.42 -12.73 18.67
C VAL A 212 -8.96 -12.40 18.37
N ALA A 213 -8.58 -11.12 18.48
CA ALA A 213 -7.25 -10.64 18.08
C ALA A 213 -6.11 -11.36 18.82
N LYS A 214 -6.30 -11.69 20.09
CA LYS A 214 -5.30 -12.37 20.90
C LYS A 214 -5.04 -13.79 20.37
N GLU A 215 -6.09 -14.56 20.24
CA GLU A 215 -6.04 -15.95 19.77
C GLU A 215 -5.51 -16.01 18.33
N PHE A 216 -5.96 -15.09 17.50
CA PHE A 216 -5.51 -14.97 16.12
C PHE A 216 -4.00 -14.69 16.04
N ILE A 217 -3.50 -13.69 16.77
CA ILE A 217 -2.07 -13.34 16.74
C ILE A 217 -1.20 -14.45 17.27
N VAL A 218 -1.57 -15.09 18.37
CA VAL A 218 -0.80 -16.20 18.94
C VAL A 218 -0.73 -17.37 17.97
N THR A 219 -1.85 -17.71 17.32
CA THR A 219 -1.91 -18.84 16.39
C THR A 219 -1.24 -18.53 15.04
N ALA A 220 -1.42 -17.32 14.50
CA ALA A 220 -0.94 -16.97 13.17
C ALA A 220 0.53 -16.55 13.13
N ILE A 221 1.02 -15.82 14.15
CA ILE A 221 2.35 -15.19 14.12
C ILE A 221 3.19 -15.55 15.36
N GLY A 222 2.57 -16.11 16.39
CA GLY A 222 3.23 -16.60 17.61
C GLY A 222 3.21 -15.60 18.78
N GLU A 223 3.50 -16.10 19.98
CA GLU A 223 3.43 -15.37 21.25
C GLU A 223 4.32 -14.12 21.32
N LYS A 224 5.39 -14.08 20.54
CA LYS A 224 6.30 -12.94 20.44
C LYS A 224 5.56 -11.63 20.15
N TRP A 225 4.42 -11.69 19.47
CA TRP A 225 3.63 -10.56 19.02
C TRP A 225 2.40 -10.28 19.87
N LEU A 226 2.33 -10.82 21.07
CA LEU A 226 1.15 -10.67 21.95
C LEU A 226 0.81 -9.19 22.22
N ALA A 227 1.79 -8.30 22.33
CA ALA A 227 1.56 -6.86 22.49
C ALA A 227 0.83 -6.25 21.27
N SER A 228 1.03 -6.79 20.06
CA SER A 228 0.29 -6.35 18.88
C SER A 228 -1.20 -6.66 18.96
N ALA A 229 -1.62 -7.72 19.65
CA ALA A 229 -3.02 -8.07 19.83
C ALA A 229 -3.80 -6.99 20.58
N GLN A 230 -3.22 -6.44 21.64
CA GLN A 230 -3.83 -5.34 22.41
C GLN A 230 -3.97 -4.07 21.54
N LEU A 231 -2.96 -3.79 20.71
CA LEU A 231 -3.00 -2.67 19.78
C LEU A 231 -4.07 -2.85 18.70
N ILE A 232 -4.26 -4.10 18.20
CA ILE A 232 -5.33 -4.41 17.24
C ILE A 232 -6.70 -4.08 17.80
N GLN A 233 -6.97 -4.45 19.06
CA GLN A 233 -8.26 -4.16 19.72
C GLN A 233 -8.59 -2.67 19.69
N ILE A 234 -7.60 -1.82 19.95
CA ILE A 234 -7.77 -0.35 19.91
C ILE A 234 -7.91 0.13 18.46
N LEU A 235 -7.07 -0.36 17.56
CA LEU A 235 -7.06 0.05 16.15
C LEU A 235 -8.34 -0.37 15.41
N CYS A 236 -9.01 -1.45 15.81
CA CYS A 236 -10.26 -1.88 15.22
C CYS A 236 -11.38 -0.84 15.40
N ILE A 237 -11.36 -0.06 16.48
CA ILE A 237 -12.31 1.04 16.69
C ILE A 237 -12.11 2.11 15.60
N SER A 238 -10.88 2.51 15.35
CA SER A 238 -10.53 3.45 14.28
C SER A 238 -10.79 2.85 12.90
N GLY A 239 -10.37 1.60 12.67
CA GLY A 239 -10.58 0.89 11.40
C GLY A 239 -12.05 0.76 11.00
N ALA A 240 -12.95 0.62 11.97
CA ALA A 240 -14.39 0.50 11.71
C ALA A 240 -15.00 1.74 11.04
N THR A 241 -14.41 2.90 11.21
CA THR A 241 -14.87 4.16 10.60
C THR A 241 -14.26 4.44 9.22
N MET A 242 -13.16 3.78 8.85
CA MET A 242 -12.41 4.06 7.61
C MET A 242 -13.23 3.82 6.31
N PRO A 243 -13.96 2.69 6.13
CA PRO A 243 -14.78 2.50 4.94
C PRO A 243 -15.93 3.51 4.82
N LEU A 244 -16.47 3.97 5.95
CA LEU A 244 -17.50 5.01 5.98
C LEU A 244 -16.92 6.36 5.55
N SER A 245 -15.73 6.72 6.05
CA SER A 245 -15.02 7.94 5.63
C SER A 245 -14.74 7.94 4.12
N THR A 246 -14.39 6.80 3.54
CA THR A 246 -14.18 6.67 2.09
C THR A 246 -15.45 6.95 1.29
N LEU A 247 -16.62 6.51 1.78
CA LEU A 247 -17.91 6.84 1.14
C LEU A 247 -18.18 8.34 1.13
N PHE A 248 -17.88 9.03 2.23
CA PHE A 248 -18.02 10.48 2.29
C PHE A 248 -17.03 11.20 1.35
N SER A 249 -15.80 10.74 1.26
CA SER A 249 -14.79 11.28 0.35
C SER A 249 -15.24 11.15 -1.10
N ASN A 250 -15.70 9.97 -1.51
CA ASN A 250 -16.18 9.72 -2.88
C ASN A 250 -17.35 10.63 -3.28
N ARG A 251 -18.17 11.06 -2.31
CA ARG A 251 -19.27 12.01 -2.55
C ARG A 251 -18.80 13.46 -2.63
N SER A 252 -17.75 13.84 -1.90
CA SER A 252 -17.29 15.23 -1.85
C SER A 252 -16.37 15.61 -3.02
N GLU A 253 -15.94 14.63 -3.83
CA GLU A 253 -15.15 14.87 -5.04
C GLU A 253 -16.03 15.23 -6.27
N GLU A 254 -17.36 15.19 -6.14
CA GLU A 254 -18.36 15.62 -7.13
C GLU A 254 -18.84 17.05 -6.85
#